data_e74e5c13bb4b1df9a275e29b5e1144ca
#
_entry.id   e74e5c13bb4b1df9a275e29b5e1144ca
#
_cell.length_a   1.000
_cell.length_b   1.000
_cell.length_c   1.000
_cell.angle_alpha   90.00
_cell.angle_beta   90.00
_cell.angle_gamma   90.00
#
_symmetry.space_group_name_H-M   'P 1'
#
loop_
_entity.id
_entity.type
_entity.pdbx_description
1 polymer ?
#
loop_
_entity_poly.entity_id
_entity_poly.type
_entity_poly.pdbx_seq_one_letter_code
_entity_poly.pdbx_strand_id
1 'polypeptide(L)'
;TGLNVMTYAIKEWGIGNSAEENILKDWTFIGVPYCNGDFHAGTNTKEYTALDGRTKTIYYEGYNNYRKLVTKIFDYINDSPEQLLVTGSSAGGFGAAILADDAIELFNNPQDVTVHVDSSLLIKEDWHDVMVEEWKSPKAMRDVVMGDNITLDSLVALHQKRTDVKILFDCSVRDFNLSQAQVFFDNG
;
A
#
# COMPACT_ATOMS: atom_id res chain seq x y z
N THR A 1 3.33 18.99 -13.87
CA THR A 1 4.48 18.37 -14.60
C THR A 1 4.89 17.03 -14.02
N GLY A 2 4.73 16.76 -12.72
CA GLY A 2 5.03 15.46 -12.09
C GLY A 2 4.11 14.32 -12.53
N LEU A 3 2.84 14.60 -12.78
CA LEU A 3 1.85 13.58 -13.19
C LEU A 3 2.21 12.94 -14.54
N ASN A 4 2.74 13.70 -15.48
CA ASN A 4 3.13 13.20 -16.81
C ASN A 4 4.32 12.24 -16.78
N VAL A 5 5.26 12.41 -15.85
CA VAL A 5 6.44 11.53 -15.74
C VAL A 5 6.03 10.16 -15.20
N MET A 6 5.16 10.10 -14.19
CA MET A 6 4.68 8.83 -13.64
C MET A 6 3.80 8.06 -14.64
N THR A 7 2.92 8.75 -15.39
CA THR A 7 2.09 8.14 -16.42
C THR A 7 2.94 7.56 -17.56
N TYR A 8 4.01 8.24 -17.94
CA TYR A 8 4.95 7.74 -18.95
C TYR A 8 5.70 6.51 -18.46
N ALA A 9 6.23 6.54 -17.24
CA ALA A 9 6.96 5.41 -16.67
C ALA A 9 6.07 4.14 -16.54
N ILE A 10 4.80 4.29 -16.16
CA ILE A 10 3.86 3.16 -16.08
C ILE A 10 3.62 2.54 -17.46
N LYS A 11 3.55 3.34 -18.52
CA LYS A 11 3.28 2.83 -19.88
C LYS A 11 4.48 2.16 -20.54
N GLU A 12 5.68 2.48 -20.12
CA GLU A 12 6.90 1.98 -20.75
C GLU A 12 7.52 0.80 -20.01
N TRP A 13 7.29 0.68 -18.70
CA TRP A 13 7.96 -0.28 -17.85
C TRP A 13 7.01 -1.05 -16.94
N GLY A 14 7.45 -2.27 -16.58
CA GLY A 14 6.75 -3.12 -15.62
C GLY A 14 5.37 -3.55 -16.10
N ILE A 15 4.47 -3.75 -15.17
CA ILE A 15 3.14 -4.31 -15.42
C ILE A 15 2.24 -3.41 -16.27
N GLY A 16 2.53 -2.12 -16.36
CA GLY A 16 1.75 -1.14 -17.13
C GLY A 16 2.23 -0.95 -18.57
N ASN A 17 3.26 -1.68 -19.04
CA ASN A 17 3.74 -1.51 -20.39
C ASN A 17 2.75 -2.03 -21.44
N SER A 18 2.79 -1.48 -22.65
CA SER A 18 1.88 -1.81 -23.75
C SER A 18 2.39 -2.91 -24.68
N ALA A 19 3.43 -3.66 -24.28
CA ALA A 19 3.96 -4.77 -25.08
C ALA A 19 2.91 -5.89 -25.25
N GLU A 20 2.93 -6.55 -26.41
CA GLU A 20 1.96 -7.62 -26.74
C GLU A 20 2.03 -8.81 -25.78
N GLU A 21 3.18 -9.07 -25.20
CA GLU A 21 3.41 -10.12 -24.21
C GLU A 21 2.86 -9.76 -22.81
N ASN A 22 2.56 -8.49 -22.57
CA ASN A 22 2.00 -8.08 -21.29
C ASN A 22 0.51 -8.43 -21.21
N ILE A 23 0.17 -9.39 -20.38
CA ILE A 23 -1.23 -9.84 -20.17
C ILE A 23 -2.13 -8.76 -19.55
N LEU A 24 -1.54 -7.71 -18.99
CA LEU A 24 -2.25 -6.57 -18.37
C LEU A 24 -2.32 -5.35 -19.30
N LYS A 25 -1.85 -5.43 -20.54
CA LYS A 25 -1.74 -4.28 -21.47
C LYS A 25 -3.05 -3.51 -21.68
N ASP A 26 -4.18 -4.21 -21.60
CA ASP A 26 -5.52 -3.64 -21.83
C ASP A 26 -6.26 -3.31 -20.51
N TRP A 27 -5.57 -3.40 -19.38
CA TRP A 27 -6.16 -3.07 -18.09
C TRP A 27 -6.15 -1.56 -17.81
N THR A 28 -7.14 -1.12 -17.02
CA THR A 28 -7.12 0.24 -16.45
C THR A 28 -6.19 0.28 -15.25
N PHE A 29 -5.23 1.20 -15.25
CA PHE A 29 -4.26 1.39 -14.16
C PHE A 29 -4.59 2.62 -13.34
N ILE A 30 -4.68 2.44 -12.02
CA ILE A 30 -4.82 3.52 -11.05
C ILE A 30 -3.56 3.58 -10.20
N GLY A 31 -2.73 4.59 -10.42
CA GLY A 31 -1.52 4.81 -9.64
C GLY A 31 -1.79 5.70 -8.42
N VAL A 32 -1.56 5.19 -7.22
CA VAL A 32 -1.64 5.95 -5.97
C VAL A 32 -0.23 6.37 -5.55
N PRO A 33 0.15 7.66 -5.66
CA PRO A 33 1.49 8.11 -5.30
C PRO A 33 1.71 8.06 -3.78
N TYR A 34 2.91 7.65 -3.37
CA TYR A 34 3.31 7.57 -1.97
C TYR A 34 4.26 8.73 -1.58
N CYS A 35 3.93 9.46 -0.52
CA CYS A 35 4.74 10.57 -0.02
C CYS A 35 4.56 10.89 1.48
N ASN A 36 3.80 10.07 2.21
CA ASN A 36 3.35 10.39 3.56
C ASN A 36 4.12 9.67 4.68
N GLY A 37 4.94 8.68 4.36
CA GLY A 37 5.69 7.89 5.35
C GLY A 37 4.85 6.95 6.20
N ASP A 38 3.64 6.57 5.75
CA ASP A 38 2.63 5.83 6.50
C ASP A 38 2.07 4.59 5.76
N PHE A 39 2.78 4.11 4.75
CA PHE A 39 2.36 2.99 3.90
C PHE A 39 0.90 3.10 3.40
N HIS A 40 0.44 4.31 3.10
CA HIS A 40 -0.93 4.63 2.70
C HIS A 40 -2.00 4.35 3.78
N ALA A 41 -1.62 4.15 5.04
CA ALA A 41 -2.55 3.74 6.10
C ALA A 41 -2.93 4.84 7.08
N GLY A 42 -2.29 6.01 7.04
CA GLY A 42 -2.45 7.06 8.02
C GLY A 42 -3.62 8.02 7.77
N THR A 43 -4.13 8.57 8.87
CA THR A 43 -5.17 9.62 8.89
C THR A 43 -4.83 10.75 9.88
N ASN A 44 -3.55 10.94 10.21
CA ASN A 44 -3.08 11.82 11.28
C ASN A 44 -2.15 12.92 10.79
N THR A 45 -2.17 14.04 11.50
CA THR A 45 -1.14 15.08 11.40
C THR A 45 -0.48 15.23 12.76
N LYS A 46 0.84 15.14 12.82
CA LYS A 46 1.61 15.17 14.07
C LYS A 46 2.76 16.15 14.00
N GLU A 47 2.96 16.87 15.09
CA GLU A 47 4.11 17.77 15.25
C GLU A 47 5.24 17.10 16.03
N TYR A 48 6.44 17.29 15.56
CA TYR A 48 7.67 16.81 16.18
C TYR A 48 8.64 17.97 16.41
N THR A 49 9.38 17.90 17.50
CA THR A 49 10.51 18.81 17.71
C THR A 49 11.76 18.16 17.11
N ALA A 50 12.31 18.76 16.07
CA ALA A 50 13.55 18.30 15.46
C ALA A 50 14.76 18.52 16.39
N LEU A 51 15.87 17.85 16.12
CA LEU A 51 17.10 17.98 16.92
C LEU A 51 17.63 19.42 16.99
N ASP A 52 17.31 20.26 16.02
CA ASP A 52 17.66 21.68 15.98
C ASP A 52 16.66 22.57 16.74
N GLY A 53 15.71 21.98 17.48
CA GLY A 53 14.69 22.67 18.29
C GLY A 53 13.51 23.22 17.48
N ARG A 54 13.48 23.04 16.14
CA ARG A 54 12.36 23.51 15.31
C ARG A 54 11.22 22.51 15.33
N THR A 55 9.98 23.00 15.40
CA THR A 55 8.80 22.19 15.20
C THR A 55 8.62 21.86 13.72
N LYS A 56 8.39 20.59 13.42
CA LYS A 56 8.07 20.09 12.08
C LYS A 56 6.75 19.32 12.13
N THR A 57 5.91 19.54 11.16
CA THR A 57 4.64 18.82 10.99
C THR A 57 4.81 17.70 9.98
N ILE A 58 4.41 16.50 10.34
CA ILE A 58 4.33 15.35 9.44
C ILE A 58 2.86 15.03 9.20
N TYR A 59 2.50 14.82 7.94
CA TYR A 59 1.15 14.55 7.49
C TYR A 59 1.02 13.07 7.12
N TYR A 60 0.59 12.24 8.06
CA TYR A 60 0.23 10.85 7.83
C TYR A 60 -1.19 10.77 7.24
N GLU A 61 -1.35 11.17 6.00
CA GLU A 61 -2.65 11.30 5.32
C GLU A 61 -2.81 10.30 4.17
N GLY A 62 -2.03 9.23 4.17
CA GLY A 62 -1.97 8.27 3.07
C GLY A 62 -3.30 7.61 2.78
N TYR A 63 -4.03 7.16 3.82
CA TYR A 63 -5.36 6.58 3.66
C TYR A 63 -6.38 7.58 3.11
N ASN A 64 -6.41 8.79 3.65
CA ASN A 64 -7.32 9.83 3.19
C ASN A 64 -7.04 10.20 1.73
N ASN A 65 -5.76 10.27 1.34
CA ASN A 65 -5.36 10.56 -0.03
C ASN A 65 -5.75 9.43 -0.98
N TYR A 66 -5.50 8.18 -0.61
CA TYR A 66 -5.91 6.99 -1.35
C TYR A 66 -7.43 7.00 -1.59
N ARG A 67 -8.23 7.11 -0.52
CA ARG A 67 -9.70 7.09 -0.63
C ARG A 67 -10.23 8.21 -1.50
N LYS A 68 -9.74 9.45 -1.33
CA LYS A 68 -10.13 10.60 -2.14
C LYS A 68 -9.78 10.42 -3.62
N LEU A 69 -8.58 9.88 -3.90
CA LEU A 69 -8.13 9.66 -5.27
C LEU A 69 -8.99 8.60 -5.96
N VAL A 70 -9.16 7.43 -5.34
CA VAL A 70 -9.88 6.31 -5.96
C VAL A 70 -11.36 6.66 -6.12
N THR A 71 -12.04 7.23 -5.11
CA THR A 71 -13.44 7.65 -5.26
C THR A 71 -13.63 8.73 -6.33
N LYS A 72 -12.66 9.62 -6.50
CA LYS A 72 -12.74 10.65 -7.56
C LYS A 72 -12.59 10.06 -8.95
N ILE A 73 -11.82 8.98 -9.09
CA ILE A 73 -11.63 8.31 -10.39
C ILE A 73 -12.91 7.61 -10.83
N PHE A 74 -13.81 7.19 -9.94
CA PHE A 74 -15.10 6.58 -10.28
C PHE A 74 -16.01 7.47 -11.14
N ASP A 75 -15.75 8.79 -11.19
CA ASP A 75 -16.41 9.65 -12.17
C ASP A 75 -16.02 9.32 -13.63
N TYR A 76 -14.95 8.54 -13.84
CA TYR A 76 -14.33 8.30 -15.15
C TYR A 76 -14.21 6.83 -15.53
N ILE A 77 -14.35 5.91 -14.57
CA ILE A 77 -14.22 4.46 -14.78
C ILE A 77 -15.38 3.72 -14.12
N ASN A 78 -15.55 2.44 -14.51
CA ASN A 78 -16.45 1.53 -13.80
C ASN A 78 -15.91 1.23 -12.40
N ASP A 79 -16.72 1.44 -11.37
CA ASP A 79 -16.40 1.15 -9.96
C ASP A 79 -16.69 -0.31 -9.57
N SER A 80 -17.20 -1.11 -10.49
CA SER A 80 -17.56 -2.51 -10.27
C SER A 80 -16.94 -3.40 -11.37
N PRO A 81 -15.61 -3.51 -11.41
CA PRO A 81 -14.93 -4.35 -12.40
C PRO A 81 -15.16 -5.84 -12.09
N GLU A 82 -15.07 -6.71 -13.10
CA GLU A 82 -15.10 -8.17 -12.91
C GLU A 82 -13.81 -8.66 -12.25
N GLN A 83 -12.68 -8.02 -12.56
CA GLN A 83 -11.35 -8.38 -12.07
C GLN A 83 -10.68 -7.18 -11.40
N LEU A 84 -10.00 -7.43 -10.30
CA LEU A 84 -9.21 -6.42 -9.57
C LEU A 84 -7.82 -6.97 -9.24
N LEU A 85 -6.79 -6.23 -9.61
CA LEU A 85 -5.42 -6.46 -9.15
C LEU A 85 -5.02 -5.31 -8.22
N VAL A 86 -4.78 -5.63 -6.95
CA VAL A 86 -4.17 -4.71 -5.98
C VAL A 86 -2.70 -5.06 -5.88
N THR A 87 -1.82 -4.14 -6.25
CA THR A 87 -0.38 -4.43 -6.27
C THR A 87 0.48 -3.25 -5.89
N GLY A 88 1.67 -3.53 -5.42
CA GLY A 88 2.67 -2.53 -5.11
C GLY A 88 4.02 -3.14 -4.76
N SER A 89 5.07 -2.33 -4.88
CA SER A 89 6.43 -2.72 -4.53
C SER A 89 6.97 -1.81 -3.43
N SER A 90 7.79 -2.36 -2.52
CA SER A 90 8.38 -1.66 -1.38
C SER A 90 7.29 -0.95 -0.54
N ALA A 91 7.38 0.36 -0.30
CA ALA A 91 6.34 1.12 0.41
C ALA A 91 4.92 0.91 -0.18
N GLY A 92 4.81 0.75 -1.50
CA GLY A 92 3.55 0.44 -2.18
C GLY A 92 3.05 -0.97 -1.92
N GLY A 93 3.94 -1.94 -1.72
CA GLY A 93 3.54 -3.30 -1.37
C GLY A 93 3.02 -3.42 0.07
N PHE A 94 3.61 -2.70 1.03
CA PHE A 94 3.01 -2.55 2.36
C PHE A 94 1.60 -1.97 2.25
N GLY A 95 1.44 -0.89 1.46
CA GLY A 95 0.13 -0.30 1.19
C GLY A 95 -0.83 -1.28 0.53
N ALA A 96 -0.40 -2.06 -0.46
CA ALA A 96 -1.23 -3.06 -1.12
C ALA A 96 -1.73 -4.13 -0.13
N ALA A 97 -0.86 -4.61 0.78
CA ALA A 97 -1.26 -5.56 1.81
C ALA A 97 -2.28 -4.99 2.79
N ILE A 98 -2.02 -3.79 3.32
CA ILE A 98 -2.85 -3.15 4.34
C ILE A 98 -4.22 -2.72 3.78
N LEU A 99 -4.23 -2.20 2.55
CA LEU A 99 -5.43 -1.64 1.91
C LEU A 99 -6.24 -2.65 1.10
N ALA A 100 -5.76 -3.90 0.92
CA ALA A 100 -6.38 -4.86 0.04
C ALA A 100 -7.87 -5.07 0.29
N ASP A 101 -8.25 -5.29 1.56
CA ASP A 101 -9.66 -5.49 1.94
C ASP A 101 -10.53 -4.25 1.68
N ASP A 102 -10.02 -3.07 2.02
CA ASP A 102 -10.68 -1.78 1.75
C ASP A 102 -10.83 -1.51 0.25
N ALA A 103 -9.81 -1.85 -0.55
CA ALA A 103 -9.86 -1.71 -2.00
C ALA A 103 -10.92 -2.65 -2.61
N ILE A 104 -10.98 -3.90 -2.16
CA ILE A 104 -11.99 -4.87 -2.62
C ILE A 104 -13.41 -4.36 -2.32
N GLU A 105 -13.65 -3.86 -1.11
CA GLU A 105 -14.94 -3.27 -0.74
C GLU A 105 -15.25 -2.01 -1.56
N LEU A 106 -14.26 -1.16 -1.78
CA LEU A 106 -14.39 0.09 -2.53
C LEU A 106 -14.77 -0.13 -3.99
N PHE A 107 -14.30 -1.25 -4.58
CA PHE A 107 -14.65 -1.69 -5.94
C PHE A 107 -15.83 -2.66 -5.97
N ASN A 108 -16.71 -2.64 -4.96
CA ASN A 108 -17.96 -3.42 -4.90
C ASN A 108 -17.76 -4.93 -4.94
N ASN A 109 -16.66 -5.44 -4.36
CA ASN A 109 -16.34 -6.87 -4.24
C ASN A 109 -16.31 -7.60 -5.58
N PRO A 110 -15.30 -7.35 -6.44
CA PRO A 110 -15.12 -8.04 -7.70
C PRO A 110 -15.04 -9.57 -7.55
N GLN A 111 -15.43 -10.30 -8.59
CA GLN A 111 -15.47 -11.77 -8.54
C GLN A 111 -14.08 -12.40 -8.62
N ASP A 112 -13.14 -11.78 -9.33
CA ASP A 112 -11.76 -12.26 -9.46
C ASP A 112 -10.80 -11.20 -8.91
N VAL A 113 -10.22 -11.47 -7.75
CA VAL A 113 -9.31 -10.58 -7.08
C VAL A 113 -7.95 -11.23 -6.89
N THR A 114 -6.92 -10.50 -7.27
CA THR A 114 -5.53 -10.83 -6.97
C THR A 114 -4.89 -9.70 -6.17
N VAL A 115 -4.22 -10.04 -5.07
CA VAL A 115 -3.37 -9.13 -4.31
C VAL A 115 -1.93 -9.58 -4.50
N HIS A 116 -1.11 -8.70 -5.05
CA HIS A 116 0.31 -8.96 -5.29
C HIS A 116 1.17 -7.97 -4.52
N VAL A 117 2.02 -8.46 -3.66
CA VAL A 117 2.91 -7.68 -2.80
C VAL A 117 4.35 -8.03 -3.12
N ASP A 118 5.09 -7.07 -3.64
CA ASP A 118 6.49 -7.22 -4.01
C ASP A 118 7.40 -6.46 -3.04
N SER A 119 8.45 -7.14 -2.55
CA SER A 119 9.56 -6.54 -1.78
C SER A 119 9.10 -5.68 -0.60
N SER A 120 8.21 -6.21 0.24
CA SER A 120 7.59 -5.46 1.33
C SER A 120 7.56 -6.28 2.63
N LEU A 121 8.74 -6.53 3.18
CA LEU A 121 8.94 -7.30 4.40
C LEU A 121 9.85 -6.53 5.37
N LEU A 122 9.26 -6.05 6.48
CA LEU A 122 9.98 -5.42 7.59
C LEU A 122 9.44 -5.97 8.91
N ILE A 123 10.33 -6.29 9.82
CA ILE A 123 10.02 -6.79 11.16
C ILE A 123 10.12 -5.64 12.16
N LYS A 124 9.07 -5.41 12.94
CA LYS A 124 9.03 -4.41 14.00
C LYS A 124 7.95 -4.79 15.02
N GLU A 125 8.32 -4.99 16.26
CA GLU A 125 7.41 -5.46 17.31
C GLU A 125 6.24 -4.50 17.62
N ASP A 126 6.39 -3.21 17.33
CA ASP A 126 5.41 -2.17 17.64
C ASP A 126 4.64 -1.64 16.43
N TRP A 127 4.49 -2.42 15.34
CA TRP A 127 3.67 -1.99 14.20
C TRP A 127 2.25 -1.58 14.59
N HIS A 128 1.63 -2.33 15.51
CA HIS A 128 0.31 -1.98 16.02
C HIS A 128 0.30 -0.60 16.66
N ASP A 129 1.26 -0.30 17.53
CA ASP A 129 1.35 0.98 18.22
C ASP A 129 1.64 2.13 17.24
N VAL A 130 2.48 1.90 16.24
CA VAL A 130 2.71 2.87 15.14
C VAL A 130 1.41 3.19 14.41
N MET A 131 0.62 2.17 14.08
CA MET A 131 -0.67 2.37 13.39
C MET A 131 -1.70 3.08 14.28
N VAL A 132 -1.68 2.82 15.59
CA VAL A 132 -2.62 3.43 16.56
C VAL A 132 -2.21 4.86 16.92
N GLU A 133 -0.95 5.07 17.33
CA GLU A 133 -0.50 6.32 17.95
C GLU A 133 0.07 7.32 16.94
N GLU A 134 0.83 6.82 15.94
CA GLU A 134 1.48 7.69 14.97
C GLU A 134 0.56 7.98 13.78
N TRP A 135 0.12 6.93 13.11
CA TRP A 135 -0.65 7.06 11.87
C TRP A 135 -2.15 7.27 12.11
N LYS A 136 -2.68 6.85 13.26
CA LYS A 136 -4.12 6.80 13.57
C LYS A 136 -4.90 6.09 12.46
N SER A 137 -4.37 4.98 12.01
CA SER A 137 -4.96 4.18 10.94
C SER A 137 -6.40 3.76 11.27
N PRO A 138 -7.26 3.56 10.25
CA PRO A 138 -8.61 3.03 10.47
C PRO A 138 -8.60 1.74 11.27
N LYS A 139 -9.59 1.59 12.15
CA LYS A 139 -9.68 0.45 13.08
C LYS A 139 -9.60 -0.90 12.37
N ALA A 140 -10.28 -1.05 11.24
CA ALA A 140 -10.28 -2.29 10.46
C ALA A 140 -8.89 -2.73 9.99
N MET A 141 -7.96 -1.78 9.78
CA MET A 141 -6.60 -2.07 9.36
C MET A 141 -5.68 -2.35 10.54
N ARG A 142 -5.71 -1.52 11.58
CA ARG A 142 -4.80 -1.66 12.72
C ARG A 142 -5.11 -2.87 13.60
N ASP A 143 -6.38 -3.27 13.72
CA ASP A 143 -6.79 -4.38 14.59
C ASP A 143 -6.35 -5.76 14.06
N VAL A 144 -5.93 -5.86 12.82
CA VAL A 144 -5.42 -7.12 12.25
C VAL A 144 -3.91 -7.25 12.38
N VAL A 145 -3.19 -6.16 12.66
CA VAL A 145 -1.74 -6.15 12.82
C VAL A 145 -1.42 -6.37 14.29
N MET A 146 -1.17 -7.61 14.65
CA MET A 146 -0.97 -8.04 16.05
C MET A 146 0.43 -8.62 16.31
N GLY A 147 1.18 -8.90 15.25
CA GLY A 147 2.54 -9.41 15.30
C GLY A 147 3.58 -8.36 14.95
N ASP A 148 4.74 -8.85 14.61
CA ASP A 148 5.92 -8.06 14.24
C ASP A 148 6.03 -7.81 12.72
N ASN A 149 5.07 -8.30 11.93
CA ASN A 149 5.09 -8.21 10.48
C ASN A 149 3.77 -7.69 9.90
N ILE A 150 3.71 -6.39 9.68
CA ILE A 150 2.52 -5.69 9.20
C ILE A 150 1.99 -6.27 7.86
N THR A 151 2.88 -6.69 6.96
CA THR A 151 2.50 -7.26 5.66
C THR A 151 1.85 -8.63 5.84
N LEU A 152 2.52 -9.54 6.55
CA LEU A 152 2.00 -10.91 6.72
C LEU A 152 0.72 -10.93 7.55
N ASP A 153 0.63 -10.14 8.61
CA ASP A 153 -0.58 -10.04 9.42
C ASP A 153 -1.77 -9.57 8.57
N SER A 154 -1.56 -8.54 7.75
CA SER A 154 -2.60 -8.01 6.84
C SER A 154 -3.04 -9.05 5.80
N LEU A 155 -2.08 -9.78 5.18
CA LEU A 155 -2.39 -10.80 4.18
C LEU A 155 -3.08 -12.03 4.79
N VAL A 156 -2.65 -12.46 5.98
CA VAL A 156 -3.31 -13.56 6.72
C VAL A 156 -4.73 -13.20 7.09
N ALA A 157 -4.96 -11.99 7.61
CA ALA A 157 -6.31 -11.51 7.93
C ALA A 157 -7.19 -11.41 6.69
N LEU A 158 -6.64 -10.94 5.57
CA LEU A 158 -7.34 -10.91 4.29
C LEU A 158 -7.77 -12.31 3.87
N HIS A 159 -6.84 -13.28 3.89
CA HIS A 159 -7.14 -14.67 3.51
C HIS A 159 -8.20 -15.32 4.41
N GLN A 160 -8.17 -15.04 5.72
CA GLN A 160 -9.19 -15.53 6.65
C GLN A 160 -10.57 -14.94 6.38
N LYS A 161 -10.65 -13.67 5.98
CA LYS A 161 -11.89 -12.98 5.64
C LYS A 161 -12.41 -13.33 4.25
N ARG A 162 -11.50 -13.54 3.26
CA ARG A 162 -11.78 -13.71 1.83
C ARG A 162 -10.96 -14.86 1.26
N THR A 163 -11.47 -16.07 1.39
CA THR A 163 -10.74 -17.28 0.99
C THR A 163 -10.61 -17.47 -0.53
N ASP A 164 -11.36 -16.72 -1.32
CA ASP A 164 -11.37 -16.70 -2.78
C ASP A 164 -10.35 -15.72 -3.39
N VAL A 165 -9.78 -14.82 -2.60
CA VAL A 165 -8.75 -13.88 -3.05
C VAL A 165 -7.42 -14.60 -3.28
N LYS A 166 -6.84 -14.40 -4.46
CA LYS A 166 -5.49 -14.88 -4.79
C LYS A 166 -4.46 -13.95 -4.18
N ILE A 167 -3.55 -14.51 -3.39
CA ILE A 167 -2.47 -13.74 -2.76
C ILE A 167 -1.13 -14.19 -3.35
N LEU A 168 -0.40 -13.25 -3.91
CA LEU A 168 0.97 -13.42 -4.40
C LEU A 168 1.89 -12.53 -3.56
N PHE A 169 2.93 -13.13 -3.01
CA PHE A 169 3.96 -12.42 -2.25
C PHE A 169 5.33 -12.85 -2.74
N ASP A 170 6.16 -11.89 -3.07
CA ASP A 170 7.55 -12.13 -3.41
C ASP A 170 8.48 -11.10 -2.75
N CYS A 171 9.68 -11.56 -2.39
CA CYS A 171 10.71 -10.74 -1.80
C CYS A 171 12.07 -11.36 -2.08
N SER A 172 13.04 -10.55 -2.44
CA SER A 172 14.41 -11.02 -2.60
C SER A 172 15.04 -11.33 -1.24
N VAL A 173 15.67 -12.50 -1.11
CA VAL A 173 16.48 -12.86 0.08
C VAL A 173 17.73 -11.99 0.24
N ARG A 174 18.03 -11.15 -0.75
CA ARG A 174 19.15 -10.20 -0.77
C ARG A 174 18.67 -8.79 -1.10
N ASP A 175 17.49 -8.42 -0.60
CA ASP A 175 16.98 -7.06 -0.75
C ASP A 175 17.82 -6.09 0.06
N PHE A 176 18.67 -5.34 -0.63
CA PHE A 176 19.58 -4.39 0.01
C PHE A 176 18.82 -3.25 0.69
N ASN A 177 17.77 -2.73 0.06
CA ASN A 177 17.03 -1.59 0.58
C ASN A 177 16.23 -1.95 1.84
N LEU A 178 15.53 -3.07 1.83
CA LEU A 178 14.81 -3.56 3.01
C LEU A 178 15.77 -3.95 4.13
N SER A 179 16.92 -4.57 3.82
CA SER A 179 17.94 -4.89 4.82
C SER A 179 18.49 -3.64 5.51
N GLN A 180 18.72 -2.55 4.77
CA GLN A 180 19.14 -1.27 5.34
C GLN A 180 18.04 -0.63 6.21
N ALA A 181 16.78 -0.68 5.75
CA ALA A 181 15.64 -0.21 6.52
C ALA A 181 15.46 -1.01 7.81
N GLN A 182 15.63 -2.35 7.76
CA GLN A 182 15.55 -3.21 8.94
C GLN A 182 16.63 -2.83 9.98
N VAL A 183 17.88 -2.65 9.55
CA VAL A 183 18.97 -2.20 10.44
C VAL A 183 18.65 -0.85 11.09
N PHE A 184 18.01 0.05 10.37
CA PHE A 184 17.58 1.33 10.93
C PHE A 184 16.51 1.15 12.01
N PHE A 185 15.51 0.29 11.79
CA PHE A 185 14.48 0.00 12.80
C PHE A 185 15.03 -0.73 14.03
N ASP A 186 16.00 -1.63 13.85
CA ASP A 186 16.59 -2.41 14.95
C ASP A 186 17.50 -1.57 15.87
N ASN A 187 18.04 -0.45 15.36
CA ASN A 187 18.97 0.41 16.12
C ASN A 187 18.35 1.73 16.60
N GLY A 188 17.06 1.98 16.35
CA GLY A 188 16.24 3.01 16.93
C GLY A 188 16.18 4.32 16.55
#